data_c55219728659f94dfbe0a1e1f7691b36
#
_entry.id   c55219728659f94dfbe0a1e1f7691b36
#
_cell.length_a   1.000
_cell.length_b   1.000
_cell.length_c   1.000
_cell.angle_alpha   90.00
_cell.angle_beta   90.00
_cell.angle_gamma   90.00
#
_symmetry.space_group_name_H-M   'P 1'
#
loop_
_entity.id
_entity.type
_entity.pdbx_description
1 polymer ?
#
loop_
_entity_poly.entity_id
_entity_poly.type
_entity_poly.pdbx_seq_one_letter_code
_entity_poly.pdbx_strand_id
1 'polypeptide(L)'
;MERKEYKIEIDPRILELLGPNLYTNIYYVLAELIANAYDADAHNVYIISEEDSIRVEDDGHGMSYRKGGIAKYLGVAKLSRTDENDSVTELGRKKMGRKGIGKLAALSVSENVDILTISEGEKSGFVLSRHPDDDGLLQPINDIDIHFEKIDVHGTAIVMKNPEYRLHKTNAAIKRNIVNIFPLIDRDFRIHILNKDGKDDVIERMDDIFAKSLCTIITLGADYSTLAKKVNVPFADKKDTLVDVRPAYSEMLPLTNSLGENKEYQLVIEGWIGAYESTKGRKKDASDFPDNFISLYANKKMGEFNILPKVGKNRLIESYIVGQLYVDLFELSELPDMALSNRQGYKSDDPRYEKVINYVGKVLLPEIINKRATYAALKNASVQKKQLNEQRKREADLKRTVENFKRKTSERIASHLVKGEAYDSTQVKAVVDTAINDSIPDFGIKKKVDTAKRKILISQTSADKDLSDLVYNFLLFNGVPAKEIIYSNCDEAVSRIPEDIPIFDYLRDFFVNSYSDQKIYVIFVTSEHIKDSFGTMAEIGAAWITKADHKIINIYNFKPQEPLNNRVTWQSTVIDAEGNISMTKLNADLFCQKIEDVCTKLGYQPKERQTNMLRLSDSVKIV
;
A
#
# COMPACT_ATOMS: atom_id res chain seq x y z
N MET A 1 -63.59 -23.89 17.27
CA MET A 1 -62.48 -22.92 17.49
C MET A 1 -62.17 -22.31 16.12
N GLU A 2 -62.49 -21.04 15.93
CA GLU A 2 -62.10 -20.30 14.72
C GLU A 2 -60.58 -20.25 14.67
N ARG A 3 -59.98 -20.70 13.56
CA ARG A 3 -58.56 -20.53 13.28
C ARG A 3 -58.32 -19.05 13.06
N LYS A 4 -57.63 -18.37 13.97
CA LYS A 4 -57.17 -17.01 13.77
C LYS A 4 -56.07 -17.05 12.70
N GLU A 5 -56.26 -16.36 11.58
CA GLU A 5 -55.29 -16.18 10.54
C GLU A 5 -54.55 -14.85 10.77
N TYR A 6 -53.20 -14.87 10.78
CA TYR A 6 -52.38 -13.68 10.91
C TYR A 6 -51.62 -13.53 9.61
N LYS A 7 -51.78 -12.37 8.93
CA LYS A 7 -51.15 -12.03 7.66
C LYS A 7 -50.24 -10.82 7.86
N ILE A 8 -49.01 -10.90 7.37
CA ILE A 8 -48.10 -9.74 7.32
C ILE A 8 -48.41 -8.98 6.03
N GLU A 9 -48.70 -7.70 6.14
CA GLU A 9 -48.79 -6.77 5.01
C GLU A 9 -47.49 -5.94 4.97
N ILE A 10 -46.89 -5.86 3.80
CA ILE A 10 -45.66 -5.09 3.59
C ILE A 10 -46.03 -3.87 2.73
N ASP A 11 -45.89 -2.69 3.34
CA ASP A 11 -46.13 -1.41 2.72
C ASP A 11 -45.02 -1.15 1.67
N PRO A 12 -45.34 -0.66 0.43
CA PRO A 12 -44.37 -0.30 -0.57
C PRO A 12 -43.31 0.71 -0.10
N ARG A 13 -43.65 1.57 0.88
CA ARG A 13 -42.72 2.52 1.52
C ARG A 13 -41.53 1.85 2.24
N ILE A 14 -41.52 0.53 2.34
CA ILE A 14 -40.32 -0.21 2.79
C ILE A 14 -39.09 0.12 1.94
N LEU A 15 -39.28 0.54 0.67
CA LEU A 15 -38.20 0.94 -0.23
C LEU A 15 -37.50 2.21 0.25
N GLU A 16 -38.18 3.13 0.95
CA GLU A 16 -37.60 4.31 1.58
C GLU A 16 -36.61 3.95 2.69
N LEU A 17 -36.90 2.89 3.44
CA LEU A 17 -36.09 2.42 4.54
C LEU A 17 -34.91 1.54 4.08
N LEU A 18 -35.18 0.65 3.13
CA LEU A 18 -34.17 -0.30 2.64
C LEU A 18 -33.24 0.31 1.59
N GLY A 19 -33.79 1.15 0.69
CA GLY A 19 -33.03 1.70 -0.46
C GLY A 19 -31.69 2.31 0.00
N PRO A 20 -31.67 3.41 0.78
CA PRO A 20 -30.42 4.12 1.13
C PRO A 20 -29.46 3.30 1.99
N ASN A 21 -29.95 2.26 2.67
CA ASN A 21 -29.17 1.51 3.66
C ASN A 21 -28.63 0.16 3.16
N LEU A 22 -28.95 -0.22 1.91
CA LEU A 22 -28.50 -1.52 1.38
C LEU A 22 -27.00 -1.53 1.08
N TYR A 23 -26.49 -0.45 0.48
CA TYR A 23 -25.08 -0.34 0.08
C TYR A 23 -24.55 1.07 0.34
N THR A 24 -23.35 1.15 0.88
CA THR A 24 -22.68 2.41 1.25
C THR A 24 -21.63 2.88 0.24
N ASN A 25 -21.46 2.13 -0.85
CA ASN A 25 -20.45 2.43 -1.88
C ASN A 25 -20.98 2.03 -3.26
N ILE A 26 -20.79 2.90 -4.24
CA ILE A 26 -21.24 2.70 -5.63
C ILE A 26 -20.71 1.40 -6.25
N TYR A 27 -19.49 0.97 -5.89
CA TYR A 27 -18.92 -0.24 -6.48
C TYR A 27 -19.60 -1.51 -6.01
N TYR A 28 -20.17 -1.56 -4.80
CA TYR A 28 -21.03 -2.68 -4.39
C TYR A 28 -22.31 -2.73 -5.22
N VAL A 29 -22.87 -1.57 -5.53
CA VAL A 29 -24.04 -1.48 -6.43
C VAL A 29 -23.66 -2.00 -7.80
N LEU A 30 -22.54 -1.54 -8.37
CA LEU A 30 -22.05 -2.03 -9.67
C LEU A 30 -21.81 -3.55 -9.65
N ALA A 31 -21.24 -4.10 -8.59
CA ALA A 31 -21.02 -5.54 -8.46
C ALA A 31 -22.36 -6.33 -8.49
N GLU A 32 -23.41 -5.83 -7.86
CA GLU A 32 -24.75 -6.45 -7.94
C GLU A 32 -25.33 -6.36 -9.36
N LEU A 33 -25.20 -5.20 -10.03
CA LEU A 33 -25.70 -5.03 -11.41
C LEU A 33 -24.92 -5.92 -12.39
N ILE A 34 -23.62 -6.01 -12.26
CA ILE A 34 -22.76 -6.90 -13.05
C ILE A 34 -23.13 -8.38 -12.78
N ALA A 35 -23.41 -8.74 -11.52
CA ALA A 35 -23.85 -10.09 -11.16
C ALA A 35 -25.23 -10.43 -11.77
N ASN A 36 -26.16 -9.47 -11.81
CA ASN A 36 -27.46 -9.64 -12.48
C ASN A 36 -27.30 -9.84 -14.00
N ALA A 37 -26.40 -9.10 -14.63
CA ALA A 37 -26.07 -9.28 -16.03
C ALA A 37 -25.46 -10.68 -16.31
N TYR A 38 -24.55 -11.15 -15.44
CA TYR A 38 -23.98 -12.49 -15.51
C TYR A 38 -25.06 -13.58 -15.41
N ASP A 39 -26.02 -13.41 -14.49
CA ASP A 39 -27.16 -14.32 -14.28
C ASP A 39 -28.20 -14.25 -15.45
N ALA A 40 -28.19 -13.18 -16.22
CA ALA A 40 -28.98 -13.02 -17.45
C ALA A 40 -28.24 -13.51 -18.72
N ASP A 41 -27.15 -14.25 -18.55
CA ASP A 41 -26.32 -14.79 -19.64
C ASP A 41 -25.71 -13.72 -20.57
N ALA A 42 -25.50 -12.51 -20.08
CA ALA A 42 -24.81 -11.47 -20.83
C ALA A 42 -23.37 -11.86 -21.18
N HIS A 43 -22.88 -11.44 -22.33
CA HIS A 43 -21.48 -11.53 -22.73
C HIS A 43 -20.74 -10.21 -22.43
N ASN A 44 -21.45 -9.08 -22.52
CA ASN A 44 -20.88 -7.76 -22.30
C ASN A 44 -21.74 -6.96 -21.31
N VAL A 45 -21.06 -6.25 -20.41
CA VAL A 45 -21.66 -5.27 -19.51
C VAL A 45 -20.95 -3.94 -19.71
N TYR A 46 -21.69 -2.88 -19.93
CA TYR A 46 -21.18 -1.54 -20.20
C TYR A 46 -21.50 -0.62 -19.02
N ILE A 47 -20.50 -0.07 -18.39
CA ILE A 47 -20.61 0.95 -17.34
C ILE A 47 -20.31 2.29 -17.99
N ILE A 48 -21.34 3.14 -18.11
CA ILE A 48 -21.28 4.42 -18.80
C ILE A 48 -21.48 5.52 -17.77
N SER A 49 -20.47 6.39 -17.61
CA SER A 49 -20.55 7.55 -16.72
C SER A 49 -20.92 8.79 -17.50
N GLU A 50 -22.11 9.30 -17.27
CA GLU A 50 -22.63 10.54 -17.82
C GLU A 50 -22.50 11.71 -16.83
N GLU A 51 -23.04 12.89 -17.17
CA GLU A 51 -22.93 14.08 -16.31
C GLU A 51 -23.74 13.93 -15.03
N ASP A 52 -25.00 13.54 -15.18
CA ASP A 52 -25.97 13.45 -14.09
C ASP A 52 -26.50 12.02 -13.90
N SER A 53 -25.88 11.04 -14.55
CA SER A 53 -26.28 9.64 -14.40
C SER A 53 -25.11 8.65 -14.48
N ILE A 54 -25.36 7.47 -13.95
CA ILE A 54 -24.54 6.28 -14.17
C ILE A 54 -25.45 5.24 -14.81
N ARG A 55 -25.07 4.78 -15.99
CA ARG A 55 -25.80 3.78 -16.75
C ARG A 55 -25.03 2.46 -16.75
N VAL A 56 -25.72 1.38 -16.51
CA VAL A 56 -25.19 0.02 -16.67
C VAL A 56 -26.07 -0.71 -17.67
N GLU A 57 -25.50 -1.08 -18.81
CA GLU A 57 -26.16 -1.85 -19.87
C GLU A 57 -25.56 -3.24 -19.96
N ASP A 58 -26.39 -4.25 -20.21
CA ASP A 58 -25.97 -5.62 -20.49
C ASP A 58 -26.67 -6.19 -21.73
N ASP A 59 -26.00 -7.08 -22.43
CA ASP A 59 -26.52 -7.80 -23.60
C ASP A 59 -27.13 -9.16 -23.24
N GLY A 60 -27.64 -9.31 -22.01
CA GLY A 60 -28.32 -10.52 -21.55
C GLY A 60 -29.71 -10.72 -22.22
N HIS A 61 -30.48 -11.70 -21.78
CA HIS A 61 -31.78 -12.06 -22.40
C HIS A 61 -32.82 -10.96 -22.33
N GLY A 62 -32.64 -9.92 -21.50
CA GLY A 62 -33.65 -8.93 -21.20
C GLY A 62 -34.85 -9.48 -20.45
N MET A 63 -35.91 -8.68 -20.33
CA MET A 63 -37.11 -9.02 -19.58
C MET A 63 -38.37 -8.76 -20.40
N SER A 64 -39.03 -9.82 -20.85
CA SER A 64 -40.31 -9.69 -21.55
C SER A 64 -41.44 -9.34 -20.57
N TYR A 65 -42.25 -8.34 -20.92
CA TYR A 65 -43.47 -8.01 -20.19
C TYR A 65 -44.51 -9.13 -20.37
N ARG A 66 -44.72 -9.55 -21.60
CA ARG A 66 -45.75 -10.55 -21.96
C ARG A 66 -45.51 -11.92 -21.38
N LYS A 67 -44.22 -12.34 -21.29
CA LYS A 67 -43.85 -13.64 -20.73
C LYS A 67 -43.61 -13.58 -19.21
N GLY A 68 -43.92 -12.44 -18.55
CA GLY A 68 -43.82 -12.28 -17.11
C GLY A 68 -42.40 -12.10 -16.57
N GLY A 69 -41.40 -11.82 -17.42
CA GLY A 69 -40.01 -11.54 -17.04
C GLY A 69 -39.91 -10.32 -16.12
N ILE A 70 -40.65 -9.24 -16.47
CA ILE A 70 -40.70 -8.04 -15.63
C ILE A 70 -41.39 -8.34 -14.28
N ALA A 71 -42.50 -9.09 -14.28
CA ALA A 71 -43.21 -9.48 -13.07
C ALA A 71 -42.32 -10.34 -12.16
N LYS A 72 -41.52 -11.23 -12.72
CA LYS A 72 -40.49 -12.00 -11.97
C LYS A 72 -39.41 -11.07 -11.41
N TYR A 73 -38.95 -10.10 -12.17
CA TYR A 73 -37.99 -9.10 -11.71
C TYR A 73 -38.55 -8.26 -10.57
N LEU A 74 -39.78 -7.78 -10.65
CA LEU A 74 -40.45 -6.96 -9.64
C LEU A 74 -40.80 -7.75 -8.35
N GLY A 75 -40.84 -9.08 -8.40
CA GLY A 75 -41.03 -9.92 -7.22
C GLY A 75 -39.87 -9.82 -6.24
N VAL A 76 -39.98 -8.94 -5.23
CA VAL A 76 -38.94 -8.73 -4.20
C VAL A 76 -38.96 -9.88 -3.18
N ALA A 77 -37.78 -10.30 -2.71
CA ALA A 77 -37.57 -11.34 -1.69
C ALA A 77 -38.20 -12.72 -2.02
N LYS A 78 -38.60 -12.98 -3.25
CA LYS A 78 -38.94 -14.33 -3.69
C LYS A 78 -37.67 -15.16 -3.77
N LEU A 79 -37.66 -16.33 -3.11
CA LEU A 79 -36.55 -17.27 -3.22
C LEU A 79 -36.42 -17.71 -4.69
N SER A 80 -35.33 -17.33 -5.32
CA SER A 80 -34.86 -17.92 -6.57
C SER A 80 -33.93 -19.07 -6.19
N ARG A 81 -34.09 -20.25 -6.80
CA ARG A 81 -33.40 -21.51 -6.52
C ARG A 81 -34.13 -22.40 -5.51
N THR A 82 -35.37 -22.71 -5.83
CA THR A 82 -36.13 -23.75 -5.12
C THR A 82 -35.72 -25.16 -5.54
N ASP A 83 -35.14 -25.30 -6.74
CA ASP A 83 -34.69 -26.56 -7.34
C ASP A 83 -33.25 -26.45 -7.89
N GLU A 84 -32.52 -27.58 -7.96
CA GLU A 84 -31.17 -27.64 -8.53
C GLU A 84 -31.12 -27.11 -9.98
N ASN A 85 -32.16 -27.34 -10.77
CA ASN A 85 -32.28 -26.87 -12.15
C ASN A 85 -32.39 -25.34 -12.27
N ASP A 86 -32.84 -24.62 -11.22
CA ASP A 86 -32.93 -23.16 -11.21
C ASP A 86 -31.62 -22.48 -10.73
N SER A 87 -30.62 -23.27 -10.35
CA SER A 87 -29.31 -22.79 -9.87
C SER A 87 -28.31 -22.44 -10.99
N VAL A 88 -28.61 -22.83 -12.23
CA VAL A 88 -27.78 -22.62 -13.42
C VAL A 88 -28.52 -21.82 -14.47
N THR A 89 -27.80 -21.04 -15.27
CA THR A 89 -28.36 -20.31 -16.41
C THR A 89 -28.40 -21.22 -17.66
N GLU A 90 -28.98 -20.74 -18.77
CA GLU A 90 -29.01 -21.48 -20.04
C GLU A 90 -27.62 -21.76 -20.59
N LEU A 91 -26.65 -20.84 -20.40
CA LEU A 91 -25.24 -21.06 -20.74
C LEU A 91 -24.49 -21.94 -19.73
N GLY A 92 -25.16 -22.52 -18.72
CA GLY A 92 -24.54 -23.36 -17.70
C GLY A 92 -23.76 -22.60 -16.64
N ARG A 93 -23.95 -21.31 -16.52
CA ARG A 93 -23.32 -20.49 -15.46
C ARG A 93 -24.04 -20.72 -14.14
N LYS A 94 -23.29 -20.91 -13.03
CA LYS A 94 -23.87 -20.89 -11.69
C LYS A 94 -24.38 -19.48 -11.37
N LYS A 95 -25.67 -19.35 -11.03
CA LYS A 95 -26.26 -18.05 -10.71
C LYS A 95 -25.68 -17.46 -9.42
N MET A 96 -25.31 -16.18 -9.48
CA MET A 96 -24.78 -15.42 -8.35
C MET A 96 -25.87 -14.94 -7.39
N GLY A 97 -27.07 -14.61 -7.91
CA GLY A 97 -28.20 -14.08 -7.15
C GLY A 97 -28.96 -15.17 -6.38
N ARG A 98 -29.34 -14.96 -5.10
CA ARG A 98 -30.15 -15.88 -4.29
C ARG A 98 -31.41 -15.25 -3.70
N LYS A 99 -31.29 -14.07 -3.11
CA LYS A 99 -32.37 -13.47 -2.27
C LYS A 99 -33.34 -12.55 -3.02
N GLY A 100 -33.13 -12.27 -4.31
CA GLY A 100 -33.98 -11.40 -5.12
C GLY A 100 -34.06 -9.93 -4.66
N ILE A 101 -33.10 -9.46 -3.85
CA ILE A 101 -33.04 -8.07 -3.36
C ILE A 101 -31.95 -7.25 -4.09
N GLY A 102 -31.00 -7.90 -4.77
CA GLY A 102 -29.91 -7.22 -5.50
C GLY A 102 -30.39 -6.26 -6.60
N LYS A 103 -31.62 -6.51 -7.14
CA LYS A 103 -32.29 -5.60 -8.09
C LYS A 103 -32.59 -4.21 -7.50
N LEU A 104 -32.68 -4.09 -6.17
CA LEU A 104 -32.89 -2.81 -5.48
C LEU A 104 -31.56 -2.08 -5.18
N ALA A 105 -30.43 -2.67 -5.56
CA ALA A 105 -29.12 -2.08 -5.27
C ALA A 105 -28.96 -0.65 -5.80
N ALA A 106 -29.47 -0.37 -7.00
CA ALA A 106 -29.41 0.95 -7.61
C ALA A 106 -30.13 2.03 -6.79
N LEU A 107 -31.17 1.68 -6.04
CA LEU A 107 -31.85 2.60 -5.12
C LEU A 107 -31.00 3.03 -3.92
N SER A 108 -29.89 2.35 -3.65
CA SER A 108 -28.96 2.78 -2.60
C SER A 108 -28.22 4.07 -2.93
N VAL A 109 -28.12 4.40 -4.21
CA VAL A 109 -27.33 5.53 -4.70
C VAL A 109 -28.13 6.54 -5.51
N SER A 110 -29.37 6.22 -5.88
CA SER A 110 -30.25 7.09 -6.66
C SER A 110 -31.68 6.99 -6.16
N GLU A 111 -32.38 8.12 -6.05
CA GLU A 111 -33.80 8.14 -5.68
C GLU A 111 -34.69 7.53 -6.76
N ASN A 112 -34.34 7.77 -8.03
CA ASN A 112 -35.07 7.30 -9.19
C ASN A 112 -34.13 6.59 -10.15
N VAL A 113 -34.52 5.40 -10.55
CA VAL A 113 -33.74 4.51 -11.42
C VAL A 113 -34.63 4.09 -12.61
N ASP A 114 -34.21 4.40 -13.83
CA ASP A 114 -34.89 3.87 -15.01
C ASP A 114 -34.41 2.44 -15.27
N ILE A 115 -35.35 1.53 -15.39
CA ILE A 115 -35.13 0.17 -15.83
C ILE A 115 -35.64 0.03 -17.26
N LEU A 116 -34.76 -0.15 -18.21
CA LEU A 116 -35.06 -0.31 -19.61
C LEU A 116 -34.68 -1.71 -20.07
N THR A 117 -35.47 -2.36 -20.89
CA THR A 117 -35.17 -3.71 -21.36
C THR A 117 -35.67 -3.95 -22.79
N ILE A 118 -34.93 -4.78 -23.52
CA ILE A 118 -35.33 -5.35 -24.81
C ILE A 118 -35.30 -6.86 -24.68
N SER A 119 -36.41 -7.51 -25.00
CA SER A 119 -36.48 -8.97 -25.03
C SER A 119 -37.36 -9.42 -26.18
N GLU A 120 -36.83 -10.25 -27.09
CA GLU A 120 -37.55 -10.76 -28.27
C GLU A 120 -38.17 -9.64 -29.14
N GLY A 121 -37.48 -8.49 -29.24
CA GLY A 121 -37.94 -7.32 -29.99
C GLY A 121 -38.97 -6.44 -29.26
N GLU A 122 -39.40 -6.83 -28.05
CA GLU A 122 -40.28 -6.03 -27.19
C GLU A 122 -39.43 -5.09 -26.34
N LYS A 123 -39.69 -3.78 -26.44
CA LYS A 123 -39.14 -2.77 -25.55
C LYS A 123 -40.08 -2.53 -24.37
N SER A 124 -39.54 -2.44 -23.19
CA SER A 124 -40.29 -2.09 -21.99
C SER A 124 -39.40 -1.26 -21.04
N GLY A 125 -40.04 -0.33 -20.31
CA GLY A 125 -39.31 0.49 -19.34
C GLY A 125 -40.22 1.01 -18.24
N PHE A 126 -39.66 1.19 -17.05
CA PHE A 126 -40.36 1.76 -15.91
C PHE A 126 -39.36 2.45 -14.96
N VAL A 127 -39.89 3.37 -14.16
CA VAL A 127 -39.10 4.06 -13.12
C VAL A 127 -39.28 3.33 -11.80
N LEU A 128 -38.19 2.87 -11.24
CA LEU A 128 -38.11 2.36 -9.87
C LEU A 128 -37.74 3.53 -8.95
N SER A 129 -38.62 3.89 -8.01
CA SER A 129 -38.43 5.01 -7.09
C SER A 129 -38.25 4.53 -5.64
N ARG A 130 -37.48 5.29 -4.84
CA ARG A 130 -37.48 5.15 -3.38
C ARG A 130 -38.84 5.52 -2.78
N HIS A 131 -39.57 6.44 -3.42
CA HIS A 131 -40.86 6.93 -2.99
C HIS A 131 -41.96 6.43 -3.95
N PRO A 132 -42.34 5.14 -3.85
CA PRO A 132 -43.43 4.60 -4.68
C PRO A 132 -44.78 5.22 -4.31
N ASP A 133 -45.72 5.24 -5.27
CA ASP A 133 -47.08 5.61 -4.97
C ASP A 133 -47.73 4.63 -3.99
N ASP A 134 -48.78 5.07 -3.26
CA ASP A 134 -49.45 4.28 -2.21
C ASP A 134 -50.01 2.95 -2.71
N ASP A 135 -50.35 2.83 -4.00
CA ASP A 135 -50.83 1.62 -4.66
C ASP A 135 -49.69 0.70 -5.14
N GLY A 136 -48.41 1.16 -5.02
CA GLY A 136 -47.22 0.42 -5.47
C GLY A 136 -47.08 0.33 -6.99
N LEU A 137 -47.81 1.12 -7.76
CA LEU A 137 -47.67 1.18 -9.21
C LEU A 137 -46.41 1.95 -9.60
N LEU A 138 -45.67 1.40 -10.55
CA LEU A 138 -44.45 2.03 -11.07
C LEU A 138 -44.80 2.84 -12.32
N GLN A 139 -44.16 3.99 -12.46
CA GLN A 139 -44.35 4.86 -13.63
C GLN A 139 -43.76 4.19 -14.88
N PRO A 140 -44.57 3.93 -15.95
CA PRO A 140 -44.04 3.38 -17.20
C PRO A 140 -43.25 4.43 -17.97
N ILE A 141 -42.24 3.98 -18.71
CA ILE A 141 -41.49 4.79 -19.67
C ILE A 141 -42.01 4.47 -21.06
N ASN A 142 -42.32 5.51 -21.84
CA ASN A 142 -42.85 5.30 -23.19
C ASN A 142 -41.80 4.66 -24.11
N ASP A 143 -42.22 3.81 -25.03
CA ASP A 143 -41.32 3.09 -25.96
C ASP A 143 -40.41 4.04 -26.76
N ILE A 144 -40.87 5.26 -27.06
CA ILE A 144 -40.12 6.29 -27.81
C ILE A 144 -38.92 6.80 -26.96
N ASP A 145 -39.05 6.79 -25.64
CA ASP A 145 -38.03 7.28 -24.69
C ASP A 145 -37.06 6.17 -24.26
N ILE A 146 -37.28 4.93 -24.74
CA ILE A 146 -36.38 3.79 -24.42
C ILE A 146 -35.21 3.77 -25.39
N HIS A 147 -34.08 4.25 -24.93
CA HIS A 147 -32.82 4.30 -25.66
C HIS A 147 -31.72 3.50 -24.99
N PHE A 148 -30.94 2.79 -25.81
CA PHE A 148 -29.77 2.06 -25.41
C PHE A 148 -28.55 2.62 -26.12
N GLU A 149 -27.41 2.65 -25.42
CA GLU A 149 -26.16 3.19 -25.95
C GLU A 149 -25.33 2.12 -26.67
N LYS A 150 -25.41 0.87 -26.20
CA LYS A 150 -24.51 -0.22 -26.60
C LYS A 150 -25.21 -1.51 -27.01
N ILE A 151 -26.48 -1.65 -26.72
CA ILE A 151 -27.25 -2.85 -27.04
C ILE A 151 -28.40 -2.54 -28.03
N ASP A 152 -28.63 -3.46 -28.96
CA ASP A 152 -29.63 -3.26 -30.03
C ASP A 152 -30.70 -4.35 -30.08
N VAL A 153 -30.37 -5.59 -29.69
CA VAL A 153 -31.19 -6.78 -29.93
C VAL A 153 -31.92 -7.26 -28.69
N HIS A 154 -31.21 -7.45 -27.62
CA HIS A 154 -31.73 -7.88 -26.30
C HIS A 154 -30.82 -7.37 -25.20
N GLY A 155 -31.34 -7.23 -24.00
CA GLY A 155 -30.59 -6.83 -22.83
C GLY A 155 -31.36 -5.91 -21.90
N THR A 156 -30.66 -5.38 -20.92
CA THR A 156 -31.20 -4.48 -19.90
C THR A 156 -30.28 -3.28 -19.67
N ALA A 157 -30.87 -2.10 -19.48
CA ALA A 157 -30.17 -0.90 -19.05
C ALA A 157 -30.76 -0.41 -17.74
N ILE A 158 -29.90 -0.12 -16.79
CA ILE A 158 -30.22 0.43 -15.47
C ILE A 158 -29.57 1.81 -15.38
N VAL A 159 -30.42 2.87 -15.33
CA VAL A 159 -29.95 4.26 -15.33
C VAL A 159 -30.21 4.88 -13.97
N MET A 160 -29.15 5.06 -13.20
CA MET A 160 -29.16 5.72 -11.90
C MET A 160 -29.05 7.23 -12.10
N LYS A 161 -30.15 7.96 -11.88
CA LYS A 161 -30.22 9.42 -12.07
C LYS A 161 -29.74 10.15 -10.82
N ASN A 162 -28.96 11.21 -11.01
CA ASN A 162 -28.42 12.05 -9.93
C ASN A 162 -27.84 11.22 -8.76
N PRO A 163 -26.92 10.29 -9.02
CA PRO A 163 -26.44 9.39 -7.97
C PRO A 163 -25.72 10.15 -6.86
N GLU A 164 -26.01 9.79 -5.60
CA GLU A 164 -25.39 10.36 -4.40
C GLU A 164 -23.88 10.11 -4.35
N TYR A 165 -23.44 8.98 -4.93
CA TYR A 165 -22.03 8.60 -5.05
C TYR A 165 -21.62 8.62 -6.52
N ARG A 166 -20.56 9.37 -6.83
CA ARG A 166 -20.01 9.44 -8.19
C ARG A 166 -18.92 8.41 -8.41
N LEU A 167 -18.79 7.95 -9.65
CA LEU A 167 -17.64 7.16 -10.07
C LEU A 167 -16.36 8.00 -10.06
N HIS A 168 -15.23 7.34 -9.93
CA HIS A 168 -13.93 7.99 -10.11
C HIS A 168 -13.82 8.61 -11.51
N LYS A 169 -13.05 9.71 -11.60
CA LYS A 169 -12.88 10.45 -12.87
C LYS A 169 -12.12 9.66 -13.94
N THR A 170 -11.34 8.65 -13.57
CA THR A 170 -10.50 7.90 -14.51
C THR A 170 -10.94 6.44 -14.60
N ASN A 171 -10.99 5.91 -15.81
CA ASN A 171 -11.31 4.50 -16.06
C ASN A 171 -10.38 3.56 -15.28
N ALA A 172 -9.09 3.92 -15.15
CA ALA A 172 -8.13 3.13 -14.40
C ALA A 172 -8.49 2.99 -12.91
N ALA A 173 -9.03 4.04 -12.28
CA ALA A 173 -9.49 3.97 -10.88
C ALA A 173 -10.77 3.14 -10.77
N ILE A 174 -11.72 3.30 -11.70
CA ILE A 174 -12.95 2.49 -11.75
C ILE A 174 -12.59 1.02 -11.91
N LYS A 175 -11.75 0.71 -12.91
CA LYS A 175 -11.26 -0.65 -13.19
C LYS A 175 -10.62 -1.30 -11.95
N ARG A 176 -9.74 -0.58 -11.26
CA ARG A 176 -9.08 -1.06 -10.04
C ARG A 176 -10.10 -1.43 -8.96
N ASN A 177 -11.09 -0.57 -8.70
CA ASN A 177 -12.11 -0.84 -7.69
C ASN A 177 -13.00 -2.04 -8.07
N ILE A 178 -13.40 -2.16 -9.33
CA ILE A 178 -14.18 -3.31 -9.80
C ILE A 178 -13.38 -4.61 -9.67
N VAL A 179 -12.13 -4.63 -10.11
CA VAL A 179 -11.25 -5.82 -10.02
C VAL A 179 -11.03 -6.25 -8.56
N ASN A 180 -11.04 -5.32 -7.60
CA ASN A 180 -10.88 -5.65 -6.20
C ASN A 180 -12.09 -6.37 -5.60
N ILE A 181 -13.30 -6.10 -6.10
CA ILE A 181 -14.56 -6.64 -5.53
C ILE A 181 -15.25 -7.68 -6.40
N PHE A 182 -14.91 -7.74 -7.68
CA PHE A 182 -15.52 -8.71 -8.59
C PHE A 182 -14.55 -9.88 -8.85
N PRO A 183 -15.05 -11.13 -8.91
CA PRO A 183 -14.20 -12.31 -9.09
C PRO A 183 -13.58 -12.33 -10.48
N LEU A 184 -12.60 -13.22 -10.65
CA LEU A 184 -12.10 -13.60 -11.97
C LEU A 184 -13.24 -14.11 -12.85
N ILE A 185 -13.48 -13.44 -13.96
CA ILE A 185 -14.59 -13.71 -14.85
C ILE A 185 -14.12 -14.65 -15.95
N ASP A 186 -15.04 -15.50 -16.45
CA ASP A 186 -14.79 -16.38 -17.58
C ASP A 186 -14.49 -15.59 -18.87
N ARG A 187 -13.84 -16.22 -19.85
CA ARG A 187 -13.43 -15.56 -21.10
C ARG A 187 -14.59 -14.95 -21.89
N ASP A 188 -15.79 -15.47 -21.66
CA ASP A 188 -16.99 -15.11 -22.41
C ASP A 188 -17.83 -14.02 -21.74
N PHE A 189 -17.28 -13.34 -20.72
CA PHE A 189 -17.92 -12.23 -20.04
C PHE A 189 -16.95 -11.06 -19.91
N ARG A 190 -17.33 -9.88 -20.40
CA ARG A 190 -16.52 -8.67 -20.44
C ARG A 190 -17.21 -7.52 -19.75
N ILE A 191 -16.45 -6.71 -19.03
CA ILE A 191 -16.94 -5.46 -18.44
C ILE A 191 -16.25 -4.30 -19.15
N HIS A 192 -17.06 -3.44 -19.76
CA HIS A 192 -16.64 -2.26 -20.47
C HIS A 192 -16.83 -1.02 -19.59
N ILE A 193 -15.83 -0.17 -19.50
CA ILE A 193 -15.90 1.10 -18.78
C ILE A 193 -15.75 2.22 -19.79
N LEU A 194 -16.83 2.97 -19.98
CA LEU A 194 -16.87 4.10 -20.91
C LEU A 194 -16.95 5.40 -20.13
N ASN A 195 -16.07 6.32 -20.47
CA ASN A 195 -16.10 7.68 -19.94
C ASN A 195 -16.72 8.64 -20.97
N LYS A 196 -16.88 9.92 -20.57
CA LYS A 196 -17.39 11.00 -21.42
C LYS A 196 -16.63 11.18 -22.75
N ASP A 197 -15.35 10.77 -22.80
CA ASP A 197 -14.51 10.89 -24.00
C ASP A 197 -14.72 9.70 -24.97
N GLY A 198 -15.64 8.79 -24.67
CA GLY A 198 -15.95 7.61 -25.48
C GLY A 198 -14.85 6.53 -25.48
N LYS A 199 -13.85 6.65 -24.62
CA LYS A 199 -12.81 5.65 -24.47
C LYS A 199 -13.36 4.44 -23.74
N ASP A 200 -13.24 3.28 -24.38
CA ASP A 200 -13.63 1.98 -23.84
C ASP A 200 -12.41 1.28 -23.21
N ASP A 201 -12.47 1.03 -21.92
CA ASP A 201 -11.48 0.24 -21.17
C ASP A 201 -12.14 -1.07 -20.74
N VAL A 202 -11.71 -2.18 -21.32
CA VAL A 202 -12.30 -3.50 -21.11
C VAL A 202 -11.61 -4.25 -19.96
N ILE A 203 -12.42 -4.90 -19.12
CA ILE A 203 -11.95 -5.88 -18.13
C ILE A 203 -12.34 -7.27 -18.65
N GLU A 204 -11.39 -8.00 -19.23
CA GLU A 204 -11.63 -9.36 -19.75
C GLU A 204 -11.32 -10.45 -18.72
N ARG A 205 -10.35 -10.21 -17.87
CA ARG A 205 -9.89 -11.10 -16.77
C ARG A 205 -9.21 -10.29 -15.69
N MET A 206 -8.78 -10.98 -14.61
CA MET A 206 -7.84 -10.34 -13.68
C MET A 206 -6.76 -9.67 -14.50
N ASP A 207 -6.64 -8.34 -14.33
CA ASP A 207 -5.71 -7.52 -15.07
C ASP A 207 -4.30 -8.10 -14.93
N ASP A 208 -3.62 -8.32 -16.05
CA ASP A 208 -2.23 -8.77 -16.06
C ASP A 208 -1.32 -7.85 -15.25
N ILE A 209 -1.67 -6.54 -15.18
CA ILE A 209 -0.96 -5.56 -14.37
C ILE A 209 -1.08 -5.92 -12.89
N PHE A 210 -2.26 -6.36 -12.43
CA PHE A 210 -2.48 -6.77 -11.06
C PHE A 210 -1.62 -8.00 -10.72
N ALA A 211 -1.70 -9.06 -11.53
CA ALA A 211 -0.91 -10.28 -11.34
C ALA A 211 0.61 -10.01 -11.37
N LYS A 212 1.07 -9.14 -12.28
CA LYS A 212 2.47 -8.69 -12.38
C LYS A 212 2.95 -7.85 -11.19
N SER A 213 2.03 -7.26 -10.44
CA SER A 213 2.36 -6.49 -9.23
C SER A 213 2.66 -7.38 -8.01
N LEU A 214 2.31 -8.67 -8.08
CA LEU A 214 2.60 -9.66 -7.04
C LEU A 214 4.04 -10.16 -7.16
N CYS A 215 4.68 -10.37 -6.01
CA CYS A 215 6.02 -10.96 -5.92
C CYS A 215 5.99 -12.42 -5.43
N THR A 216 4.86 -12.85 -4.90
CA THR A 216 4.62 -14.23 -4.44
C THR A 216 3.14 -14.55 -4.48
N ILE A 217 2.79 -15.82 -4.67
CA ILE A 217 1.42 -16.32 -4.72
C ILE A 217 1.33 -17.76 -4.27
N ILE A 218 0.21 -18.11 -3.64
CA ILE A 218 -0.26 -19.48 -3.42
C ILE A 218 -1.60 -19.61 -4.13
N THR A 219 -1.75 -20.56 -5.03
CA THR A 219 -3.01 -20.86 -5.71
C THR A 219 -3.58 -22.19 -5.23
N LEU A 220 -4.89 -22.27 -5.10
CA LEU A 220 -5.66 -23.43 -4.70
C LEU A 220 -6.63 -23.80 -5.82
N GLY A 221 -6.51 -24.98 -6.37
CA GLY A 221 -7.33 -25.45 -7.50
C GLY A 221 -6.72 -25.18 -8.87
N ALA A 222 -7.11 -25.99 -9.85
CA ALA A 222 -6.55 -25.99 -11.20
C ALA A 222 -6.82 -24.67 -11.96
N ASP A 223 -8.01 -24.09 -11.77
CA ASP A 223 -8.47 -22.89 -12.50
C ASP A 223 -7.60 -21.66 -12.21
N TYR A 224 -6.99 -21.59 -11.03
CA TYR A 224 -6.15 -20.48 -10.59
C TYR A 224 -4.66 -20.67 -10.90
N SER A 225 -4.25 -21.85 -11.36
CA SER A 225 -2.85 -22.17 -11.67
C SER A 225 -2.22 -21.24 -12.71
N THR A 226 -3.04 -20.71 -13.63
CA THR A 226 -2.59 -19.76 -14.67
C THR A 226 -2.13 -18.42 -14.09
N LEU A 227 -2.66 -18.00 -12.93
CA LEU A 227 -2.22 -16.78 -12.25
C LEU A 227 -0.78 -16.89 -11.77
N ALA A 228 -0.38 -18.06 -11.27
CA ALA A 228 0.97 -18.34 -10.82
C ALA A 228 2.02 -18.11 -11.93
N LYS A 229 1.65 -18.35 -13.20
CA LYS A 229 2.52 -18.12 -14.36
C LYS A 229 2.74 -16.63 -14.67
N LYS A 230 1.79 -15.77 -14.27
CA LYS A 230 1.80 -14.33 -14.56
C LYS A 230 2.53 -13.52 -13.49
N VAL A 231 2.79 -14.09 -12.31
CA VAL A 231 3.50 -13.41 -11.21
C VAL A 231 4.95 -13.15 -11.61
N ASN A 232 5.38 -11.91 -11.41
CA ASN A 232 6.75 -11.50 -11.75
C ASN A 232 7.74 -11.85 -10.64
N VAL A 233 8.42 -12.99 -10.80
CA VAL A 233 9.50 -13.42 -9.89
C VAL A 233 10.84 -13.22 -10.59
N PRO A 234 11.63 -12.20 -10.22
CA PRO A 234 12.93 -11.92 -10.84
C PRO A 234 14.04 -12.92 -10.46
N PHE A 235 13.72 -13.92 -9.63
CA PHE A 235 14.64 -14.95 -9.13
C PHE A 235 14.24 -16.30 -9.70
N ALA A 236 14.65 -16.59 -10.95
CA ALA A 236 14.22 -17.80 -11.67
C ALA A 236 14.55 -19.11 -10.93
N ASP A 237 15.71 -19.17 -10.25
CA ASP A 237 16.18 -20.30 -9.43
C ASP A 237 15.41 -20.46 -8.10
N LYS A 238 14.59 -19.50 -7.72
CA LYS A 238 13.78 -19.49 -6.49
C LYS A 238 12.27 -19.38 -6.76
N LYS A 239 11.87 -19.56 -8.00
CA LYS A 239 10.46 -19.44 -8.39
C LYS A 239 9.58 -20.40 -7.60
N ASP A 240 9.97 -21.66 -7.44
CA ASP A 240 9.21 -22.67 -6.72
C ASP A 240 9.10 -22.39 -5.21
N THR A 241 10.00 -21.58 -4.66
CA THR A 241 9.91 -21.14 -3.26
C THR A 241 8.87 -20.02 -3.08
N LEU A 242 8.72 -19.16 -4.09
CA LEU A 242 7.88 -17.98 -4.02
C LEU A 242 6.49 -18.17 -4.64
N VAL A 243 6.38 -19.06 -5.61
CA VAL A 243 5.13 -19.40 -6.30
C VAL A 243 4.75 -20.82 -5.94
N ASP A 244 3.53 -21.01 -5.45
CA ASP A 244 3.03 -22.29 -4.98
C ASP A 244 1.69 -22.62 -5.65
N VAL A 245 1.58 -23.78 -6.25
CA VAL A 245 0.38 -24.25 -6.95
C VAL A 245 -0.08 -25.52 -6.29
N ARG A 246 -1.26 -25.50 -5.68
CA ARG A 246 -1.83 -26.60 -4.91
C ARG A 246 -3.18 -27.02 -5.46
N PRO A 247 -3.60 -28.27 -5.21
CA PRO A 247 -5.01 -28.64 -5.37
C PRO A 247 -5.89 -27.79 -4.44
N ALA A 248 -7.19 -27.75 -4.71
CA ALA A 248 -8.15 -27.15 -3.80
C ALA A 248 -8.04 -27.82 -2.42
N TYR A 249 -8.19 -27.01 -1.36
CA TYR A 249 -8.33 -27.57 -0.02
C TYR A 249 -9.72 -28.21 0.11
N SER A 250 -9.79 -29.40 0.65
CA SER A 250 -11.04 -30.12 0.78
C SER A 250 -11.13 -30.85 2.12
N GLU A 251 -12.29 -30.73 2.79
CA GLU A 251 -12.58 -31.40 4.06
C GLU A 251 -14.07 -31.73 4.16
N MET A 252 -14.41 -32.87 4.76
CA MET A 252 -15.81 -33.23 5.05
C MET A 252 -16.24 -32.60 6.36
N LEU A 253 -17.39 -31.94 6.36
CA LEU A 253 -17.98 -31.30 7.53
C LEU A 253 -19.37 -31.89 7.84
N PRO A 254 -19.62 -32.35 9.07
CA PRO A 254 -20.95 -32.73 9.50
C PRO A 254 -21.79 -31.45 9.74
N LEU A 255 -22.82 -31.25 8.95
CA LEU A 255 -23.70 -30.08 9.03
C LEU A 255 -25.16 -30.52 9.06
N THR A 256 -26.00 -29.72 9.73
CA THR A 256 -27.44 -29.89 9.75
C THR A 256 -28.07 -29.09 8.61
N ASN A 257 -28.80 -29.74 7.72
CA ASN A 257 -29.47 -29.09 6.61
C ASN A 257 -30.74 -28.31 7.07
N SER A 258 -31.37 -27.60 6.16
CA SER A 258 -32.58 -26.80 6.43
C SER A 258 -33.79 -27.65 6.85
N LEU A 259 -33.74 -28.98 6.62
CA LEU A 259 -34.77 -29.94 7.04
C LEU A 259 -34.48 -30.54 8.44
N GLY A 260 -33.35 -30.17 9.07
CA GLY A 260 -32.95 -30.70 10.37
C GLY A 260 -32.19 -32.03 10.30
N GLU A 261 -31.76 -32.48 9.13
CA GLU A 261 -30.98 -33.70 8.92
C GLU A 261 -29.48 -33.45 9.01
N ASN A 262 -28.78 -34.29 9.75
CA ASN A 262 -27.30 -34.25 9.80
C ASN A 262 -26.71 -35.03 8.61
N LYS A 263 -25.92 -34.35 7.80
CA LYS A 263 -25.24 -34.96 6.65
C LYS A 263 -23.80 -34.47 6.56
N GLU A 264 -22.95 -35.24 5.90
CA GLU A 264 -21.58 -34.85 5.57
C GLU A 264 -21.57 -34.02 4.28
N TYR A 265 -21.00 -32.82 4.37
CA TYR A 265 -20.84 -31.92 3.22
C TYR A 265 -19.36 -31.66 2.98
N GLN A 266 -18.97 -31.64 1.71
CA GLN A 266 -17.61 -31.33 1.33
C GLN A 266 -17.38 -29.82 1.32
N LEU A 267 -16.57 -29.31 2.23
CA LEU A 267 -16.05 -27.94 2.17
C LEU A 267 -14.88 -27.93 1.21
N VAL A 268 -14.98 -27.14 0.15
CA VAL A 268 -13.87 -26.92 -0.81
C VAL A 268 -13.49 -25.45 -0.76
N ILE A 269 -12.19 -25.16 -0.65
CA ILE A 269 -11.63 -23.81 -0.73
C ILE A 269 -10.74 -23.76 -1.96
N GLU A 270 -11.10 -22.91 -2.89
CA GLU A 270 -10.34 -22.63 -4.10
C GLU A 270 -9.93 -21.15 -4.14
N GLY A 271 -9.08 -20.78 -5.09
CA GLY A 271 -8.69 -19.40 -5.31
C GLY A 271 -7.20 -19.15 -5.14
N TRP A 272 -6.86 -18.01 -4.57
CA TRP A 272 -5.47 -17.61 -4.45
C TRP A 272 -5.26 -16.59 -3.33
N ILE A 273 -4.03 -16.56 -2.79
CA ILE A 273 -3.52 -15.54 -1.90
C ILE A 273 -2.13 -15.15 -2.36
N GLY A 274 -1.83 -13.86 -2.41
CA GLY A 274 -0.57 -13.32 -2.88
C GLY A 274 -0.07 -12.16 -2.02
N ALA A 275 1.13 -11.69 -2.34
CA ALA A 275 1.66 -10.48 -1.74
C ALA A 275 2.27 -9.57 -2.80
N TYR A 276 2.05 -8.28 -2.63
CA TYR A 276 2.62 -7.24 -3.48
C TYR A 276 4.12 -7.05 -3.24
N GLU A 277 4.82 -6.69 -4.30
CA GLU A 277 6.21 -6.26 -4.18
C GLU A 277 6.33 -4.94 -3.41
N SER A 278 5.47 -3.96 -3.70
CA SER A 278 5.48 -2.63 -3.12
C SER A 278 4.07 -2.08 -2.99
N THR A 279 3.83 -1.32 -1.93
CA THR A 279 2.61 -0.52 -1.72
C THR A 279 2.80 0.95 -2.11
N LYS A 280 4.00 1.34 -2.58
CA LYS A 280 4.32 2.71 -2.99
C LYS A 280 3.60 3.10 -4.29
N GLY A 281 3.18 4.35 -4.39
CA GLY A 281 2.60 4.92 -5.61
C GLY A 281 1.11 4.67 -5.80
N ARG A 282 0.45 4.03 -4.85
CA ARG A 282 -1.00 3.83 -4.86
C ARG A 282 -1.67 5.04 -4.23
N LYS A 283 -2.17 5.95 -5.04
CA LYS A 283 -3.04 7.04 -4.57
C LYS A 283 -4.35 6.42 -4.12
N LYS A 284 -4.80 6.75 -2.92
CA LYS A 284 -6.08 6.33 -2.36
C LYS A 284 -6.96 7.56 -2.21
N ASP A 285 -8.12 7.51 -2.84
CA ASP A 285 -9.23 8.35 -2.47
C ASP A 285 -9.97 7.69 -1.30
N ALA A 286 -10.70 8.47 -0.51
CA ALA A 286 -11.45 7.94 0.64
C ALA A 286 -12.49 6.87 0.25
N SER A 287 -12.93 6.86 -1.01
CA SER A 287 -13.87 5.91 -1.60
C SER A 287 -13.23 4.65 -2.20
N ASP A 288 -11.88 4.59 -2.27
CA ASP A 288 -11.17 3.41 -2.79
C ASP A 288 -11.23 2.24 -1.81
N PHE A 289 -11.41 1.04 -2.36
CA PHE A 289 -11.19 -0.18 -1.57
C PHE A 289 -9.72 -0.30 -1.16
N PRO A 290 -9.44 -0.81 0.05
CA PRO A 290 -8.07 -1.08 0.47
C PRO A 290 -7.43 -2.09 -0.48
N ASP A 291 -6.14 -1.90 -0.80
CA ASP A 291 -5.39 -2.82 -1.67
C ASP A 291 -5.01 -4.12 -0.95
N ASN A 292 -5.03 -4.13 0.38
CA ASN A 292 -4.77 -5.31 1.20
C ASN A 292 -6.09 -5.87 1.71
N PHE A 293 -6.47 -7.01 1.18
CA PHE A 293 -7.69 -7.70 1.54
C PHE A 293 -7.58 -9.20 1.24
N ILE A 294 -8.41 -9.99 1.89
CA ILE A 294 -8.71 -11.37 1.51
C ILE A 294 -10.22 -11.46 1.41
N SER A 295 -10.75 -11.56 0.19
CA SER A 295 -12.18 -11.65 -0.06
C SER A 295 -12.66 -13.09 -0.10
N LEU A 296 -13.87 -13.33 0.38
CA LEU A 296 -14.57 -14.61 0.27
C LEU A 296 -15.70 -14.51 -0.76
N TYR A 297 -15.72 -15.47 -1.65
CA TYR A 297 -16.71 -15.62 -2.71
C TYR A 297 -17.43 -16.96 -2.57
N ALA A 298 -18.70 -16.97 -2.96
CA ALA A 298 -19.47 -18.19 -3.13
C ALA A 298 -20.29 -18.07 -4.42
N ASN A 299 -20.31 -19.12 -5.26
CA ASN A 299 -20.90 -19.09 -6.59
C ASN A 299 -20.45 -17.86 -7.41
N LYS A 300 -19.14 -17.54 -7.36
CA LYS A 300 -18.53 -16.37 -7.99
C LYS A 300 -19.07 -15.01 -7.50
N LYS A 301 -19.94 -14.96 -6.48
CA LYS A 301 -20.42 -13.74 -5.85
C LYS A 301 -19.62 -13.42 -4.60
N MET A 302 -19.26 -12.16 -4.44
CA MET A 302 -18.61 -11.70 -3.22
C MET A 302 -19.58 -11.76 -2.03
N GLY A 303 -19.20 -12.49 -0.99
CA GLY A 303 -19.95 -12.57 0.25
C GLY A 303 -19.34 -11.74 1.37
N GLU A 304 -17.99 -11.70 1.44
CA GLU A 304 -17.29 -10.84 2.39
C GLU A 304 -16.05 -10.24 1.73
N PHE A 305 -15.95 -8.91 1.76
CA PHE A 305 -14.87 -8.21 1.07
C PHE A 305 -13.50 -8.45 1.72
N ASN A 306 -13.42 -8.42 3.04
CA ASN A 306 -12.11 -8.48 3.69
C ASN A 306 -12.13 -9.20 5.03
N ILE A 307 -11.63 -10.43 5.04
CA ILE A 307 -11.42 -11.21 6.27
C ILE A 307 -10.04 -11.01 6.89
N LEU A 308 -9.14 -10.25 6.24
CA LEU A 308 -7.78 -10.04 6.75
C LEU A 308 -7.75 -9.50 8.19
N PRO A 309 -8.61 -8.54 8.62
CA PRO A 309 -8.67 -8.12 10.01
C PRO A 309 -9.06 -9.22 11.01
N LYS A 310 -9.79 -10.25 10.56
CA LYS A 310 -10.24 -11.39 11.40
C LYS A 310 -9.18 -12.48 11.54
N VAL A 311 -8.35 -12.68 10.51
CA VAL A 311 -7.32 -13.73 10.47
C VAL A 311 -5.92 -13.19 10.75
N GLY A 312 -5.69 -11.90 10.58
CA GLY A 312 -4.41 -11.20 10.77
C GLY A 312 -4.16 -10.79 12.22
N LYS A 313 -2.96 -10.26 12.45
CA LYS A 313 -2.49 -9.73 13.75
C LYS A 313 -2.12 -8.25 13.65
N ASN A 314 -2.62 -7.52 12.65
CA ASN A 314 -2.30 -6.12 12.36
C ASN A 314 -0.79 -5.84 12.20
N ARG A 315 -0.04 -6.79 11.64
CA ARG A 315 1.39 -6.63 11.37
C ARG A 315 1.60 -5.80 10.11
N LEU A 316 2.64 -4.99 10.08
CA LEU A 316 2.99 -4.14 8.92
C LEU A 316 3.09 -4.95 7.61
N ILE A 317 3.58 -6.19 7.67
CA ILE A 317 3.70 -7.07 6.50
C ILE A 317 2.34 -7.44 5.89
N GLU A 318 1.28 -7.44 6.67
CA GLU A 318 -0.08 -7.75 6.21
C GLU A 318 -0.64 -6.70 5.26
N SER A 319 -0.07 -5.48 5.25
CA SER A 319 -0.43 -4.43 4.27
C SER A 319 -0.09 -4.80 2.82
N TYR A 320 0.73 -5.82 2.60
CA TYR A 320 1.09 -6.33 1.29
C TYR A 320 0.22 -7.50 0.82
N ILE A 321 -0.62 -8.06 1.71
CA ILE A 321 -1.37 -9.28 1.44
C ILE A 321 -2.66 -8.98 0.69
N VAL A 322 -2.95 -9.80 -0.30
CA VAL A 322 -4.19 -9.75 -1.09
C VAL A 322 -4.59 -11.16 -1.50
N GLY A 323 -5.89 -11.42 -1.56
CA GLY A 323 -6.37 -12.74 -1.96
C GLY A 323 -7.86 -12.76 -2.28
N GLN A 324 -8.25 -13.77 -3.06
CA GLN A 324 -9.64 -14.10 -3.37
C GLN A 324 -9.82 -15.60 -3.19
N LEU A 325 -10.70 -15.99 -2.30
CA LEU A 325 -10.99 -17.39 -1.96
C LEU A 325 -12.45 -17.69 -2.25
N TYR A 326 -12.72 -18.85 -2.78
CA TYR A 326 -14.02 -19.30 -3.26
C TYR A 326 -14.46 -20.51 -2.45
N VAL A 327 -15.67 -20.42 -1.87
CA VAL A 327 -16.24 -21.44 -0.98
C VAL A 327 -17.73 -21.58 -1.30
N ASP A 328 -18.05 -22.35 -2.33
CA ASP A 328 -19.43 -22.48 -2.83
C ASP A 328 -20.40 -23.10 -1.80
N LEU A 329 -19.88 -23.88 -0.84
CA LEU A 329 -20.66 -24.45 0.26
C LEU A 329 -21.40 -23.38 1.11
N PHE A 330 -20.93 -22.12 1.09
CA PHE A 330 -21.57 -21.01 1.82
C PHE A 330 -22.95 -20.66 1.25
N GLU A 331 -23.16 -20.90 -0.04
CA GLU A 331 -24.38 -20.58 -0.76
C GLU A 331 -25.16 -21.83 -1.21
N LEU A 332 -24.84 -23.01 -0.65
CA LEU A 332 -25.61 -24.23 -0.94
C LEU A 332 -27.03 -24.08 -0.40
N SER A 333 -28.04 -24.23 -1.30
CA SER A 333 -29.46 -24.00 -0.97
C SER A 333 -30.04 -24.99 0.05
N GLU A 334 -29.48 -26.19 0.12
CA GLU A 334 -29.86 -27.23 1.08
C GLU A 334 -29.52 -26.83 2.54
N LEU A 335 -28.50 -25.97 2.72
CA LEU A 335 -28.04 -25.53 4.04
C LEU A 335 -28.69 -24.20 4.46
N PRO A 336 -28.81 -23.97 5.78
CA PRO A 336 -29.26 -22.67 6.30
C PRO A 336 -28.42 -21.52 5.78
N ASP A 337 -29.08 -20.38 5.51
CA ASP A 337 -28.41 -19.17 5.05
C ASP A 337 -27.51 -18.59 6.13
N MET A 338 -26.25 -18.43 5.81
CA MET A 338 -25.23 -17.89 6.71
C MET A 338 -24.83 -16.44 6.38
N ALA A 339 -25.32 -15.87 5.26
CA ALA A 339 -25.01 -14.50 4.92
C ALA A 339 -25.74 -13.51 5.84
N LEU A 340 -25.05 -12.44 6.24
CA LEU A 340 -25.63 -11.34 7.01
C LEU A 340 -26.70 -10.60 6.20
N SER A 341 -27.63 -9.95 6.89
CA SER A 341 -28.75 -9.23 6.25
C SER A 341 -28.27 -8.09 5.35
N ASN A 342 -27.20 -7.41 5.74
CA ASN A 342 -26.55 -6.35 4.95
C ASN A 342 -25.64 -6.86 3.83
N ARG A 343 -25.52 -8.18 3.64
CA ARG A 343 -24.67 -8.84 2.64
C ARG A 343 -23.19 -8.45 2.64
N GLN A 344 -22.69 -7.91 3.74
CA GLN A 344 -21.28 -7.51 3.86
C GLN A 344 -20.45 -8.52 4.66
N GLY A 345 -20.93 -9.76 4.79
CA GLY A 345 -20.23 -10.83 5.47
C GLY A 345 -21.09 -12.02 5.82
N TYR A 346 -20.50 -12.93 6.56
CA TYR A 346 -21.10 -14.18 7.01
C TYR A 346 -21.22 -14.23 8.54
N LYS A 347 -22.12 -15.06 9.04
CA LYS A 347 -22.26 -15.34 10.47
C LYS A 347 -20.98 -15.98 10.99
N SER A 348 -20.38 -15.35 11.99
CA SER A 348 -19.07 -15.74 12.53
C SER A 348 -19.09 -17.07 13.30
N ASP A 349 -20.25 -17.47 13.78
CA ASP A 349 -20.52 -18.70 14.56
C ASP A 349 -20.92 -19.89 13.68
N ASP A 350 -21.00 -19.72 12.35
CA ASP A 350 -21.30 -20.83 11.44
C ASP A 350 -20.06 -21.73 11.29
N PRO A 351 -20.18 -23.08 11.46
CA PRO A 351 -19.06 -24.00 11.39
C PRO A 351 -18.29 -23.95 10.07
N ARG A 352 -18.98 -23.67 8.95
CA ARG A 352 -18.35 -23.52 7.62
C ARG A 352 -17.41 -22.32 7.62
N TYR A 353 -17.87 -21.20 8.18
CA TYR A 353 -17.09 -19.97 8.27
C TYR A 353 -15.89 -20.11 9.20
N GLU A 354 -16.10 -20.63 10.40
CA GLU A 354 -15.01 -20.88 11.35
C GLU A 354 -13.89 -21.73 10.75
N LYS A 355 -14.25 -22.76 9.98
CA LYS A 355 -13.27 -23.64 9.34
C LYS A 355 -12.41 -22.87 8.32
N VAL A 356 -13.04 -22.06 7.48
CA VAL A 356 -12.34 -21.22 6.49
C VAL A 356 -11.42 -20.22 7.20
N ILE A 357 -11.91 -19.50 8.20
CA ILE A 357 -11.11 -18.53 8.98
C ILE A 357 -9.91 -19.20 9.65
N ASN A 358 -10.13 -20.38 10.23
CA ASN A 358 -9.03 -21.16 10.84
C ASN A 358 -7.98 -21.60 9.81
N TYR A 359 -8.40 -22.10 8.65
CA TYR A 359 -7.48 -22.51 7.60
C TYR A 359 -6.67 -21.32 7.05
N VAL A 360 -7.34 -20.21 6.76
CA VAL A 360 -6.67 -18.99 6.28
C VAL A 360 -5.71 -18.45 7.34
N GLY A 361 -6.16 -18.33 8.58
CA GLY A 361 -5.37 -17.71 9.66
C GLY A 361 -4.19 -18.56 10.14
N LYS A 362 -4.33 -19.88 10.15
CA LYS A 362 -3.30 -20.80 10.67
C LYS A 362 -2.38 -21.36 9.59
N VAL A 363 -2.82 -21.42 8.33
CA VAL A 363 -2.05 -22.02 7.24
C VAL A 363 -1.70 -20.98 6.18
N LEU A 364 -2.67 -20.45 5.44
CA LEU A 364 -2.39 -19.64 4.25
C LEU A 364 -1.70 -18.32 4.58
N LEU A 365 -2.20 -17.58 5.57
CA LEU A 365 -1.65 -16.27 5.92
C LEU A 365 -0.21 -16.34 6.45
N PRO A 366 0.16 -17.25 7.38
CA PRO A 366 1.54 -17.41 7.80
C PRO A 366 2.47 -17.79 6.64
N GLU A 367 2.03 -18.69 5.75
CA GLU A 367 2.84 -19.14 4.64
C GLU A 367 3.10 -18.03 3.61
N ILE A 368 2.09 -17.27 3.20
CA ILE A 368 2.28 -16.17 2.25
C ILE A 368 3.15 -15.05 2.85
N ILE A 369 3.03 -14.79 4.16
CA ILE A 369 3.90 -13.87 4.87
C ILE A 369 5.37 -14.33 4.84
N ASN A 370 5.62 -15.60 5.08
CA ASN A 370 6.97 -16.18 5.01
C ASN A 370 7.54 -16.10 3.59
N LYS A 371 6.73 -16.41 2.57
CA LYS A 371 7.14 -16.26 1.16
C LYS A 371 7.49 -14.81 0.83
N ARG A 372 6.69 -13.85 1.31
CA ARG A 372 6.97 -12.41 1.13
C ARG A 372 8.25 -11.96 1.84
N ALA A 373 8.51 -12.47 3.04
CA ALA A 373 9.75 -12.22 3.76
C ALA A 373 10.96 -12.79 3.01
N THR A 374 10.84 -14.00 2.48
CA THR A 374 11.87 -14.64 1.63
C THR A 374 12.16 -13.81 0.38
N TYR A 375 11.12 -13.32 -0.30
CA TYR A 375 11.28 -12.40 -1.44
C TYR A 375 12.06 -11.14 -1.05
N ALA A 376 11.71 -10.51 0.07
CA ALA A 376 12.39 -9.32 0.54
C ALA A 376 13.89 -9.57 0.85
N ALA A 377 14.20 -10.70 1.46
CA ALA A 377 15.59 -11.11 1.72
C ALA A 377 16.39 -11.33 0.42
N LEU A 378 15.81 -12.03 -0.56
CA LEU A 378 16.41 -12.26 -1.87
C LEU A 378 16.66 -10.95 -2.63
N LYS A 379 15.69 -10.03 -2.59
CA LYS A 379 15.81 -8.71 -3.22
C LYS A 379 16.95 -7.90 -2.59
N ASN A 380 17.02 -7.86 -1.26
CA ASN A 380 18.09 -7.16 -0.55
C ASN A 380 19.46 -7.76 -0.87
N ALA A 381 19.60 -9.08 -0.88
CA ALA A 381 20.83 -9.75 -1.25
C ALA A 381 21.26 -9.44 -2.71
N SER A 382 20.31 -9.39 -3.63
CA SER A 382 20.55 -9.01 -5.04
C SER A 382 21.05 -7.58 -5.18
N VAL A 383 20.43 -6.64 -4.45
CA VAL A 383 20.86 -5.22 -4.43
C VAL A 383 22.27 -5.09 -3.86
N GLN A 384 22.56 -5.75 -2.73
CA GLN A 384 23.90 -5.75 -2.13
C GLN A 384 24.95 -6.33 -3.09
N LYS A 385 24.66 -7.46 -3.75
CA LYS A 385 25.56 -8.06 -4.74
C LYS A 385 25.83 -7.11 -5.91
N LYS A 386 24.80 -6.40 -6.40
CA LYS A 386 24.94 -5.41 -7.47
C LYS A 386 25.82 -4.25 -7.03
N GLN A 387 25.59 -3.69 -5.84
CA GLN A 387 26.39 -2.61 -5.27
C GLN A 387 27.86 -3.03 -5.10
N LEU A 388 28.11 -4.24 -4.56
CA LEU A 388 29.47 -4.76 -4.41
C LEU A 388 30.18 -4.93 -5.77
N ASN A 389 29.48 -5.41 -6.79
CA ASN A 389 30.04 -5.55 -8.12
C ASN A 389 30.35 -4.18 -8.77
N GLU A 390 29.49 -3.19 -8.58
CA GLU A 390 29.73 -1.82 -9.05
C GLU A 390 30.91 -1.20 -8.32
N GLN A 391 31.04 -1.42 -7.02
CA GLN A 391 32.20 -0.97 -6.24
C GLN A 391 33.49 -1.61 -6.76
N ARG A 392 33.51 -2.93 -6.95
CA ARG A 392 34.68 -3.64 -7.51
C ARG A 392 35.08 -3.12 -8.90
N LYS A 393 34.10 -2.81 -9.76
CA LYS A 393 34.37 -2.20 -11.06
C LYS A 393 35.01 -0.83 -10.91
N ARG A 394 34.48 0.04 -10.03
CA ARG A 394 35.05 1.36 -9.75
C ARG A 394 36.46 1.28 -9.20
N GLU A 395 36.75 0.34 -8.30
CA GLU A 395 38.09 0.10 -7.77
C GLU A 395 39.05 -0.37 -8.85
N ALA A 396 38.64 -1.28 -9.73
CA ALA A 396 39.44 -1.75 -10.85
C ALA A 396 39.75 -0.61 -11.86
N ASP A 397 38.75 0.21 -12.20
CA ASP A 397 38.89 1.36 -13.07
C ASP A 397 39.82 2.42 -12.46
N LEU A 398 39.70 2.69 -11.16
CA LEU A 398 40.58 3.59 -10.42
C LEU A 398 42.02 3.06 -10.44
N LYS A 399 42.23 1.78 -10.17
CA LYS A 399 43.58 1.16 -10.20
C LYS A 399 44.19 1.30 -11.58
N ARG A 400 43.44 1.01 -12.64
CA ARG A 400 43.90 1.18 -14.04
C ARG A 400 44.27 2.64 -14.36
N THR A 401 43.47 3.57 -13.86
CA THR A 401 43.73 5.02 -14.06
C THR A 401 44.99 5.46 -13.34
N VAL A 402 45.20 4.98 -12.10
CA VAL A 402 46.44 5.25 -11.32
C VAL A 402 47.67 4.65 -12.01
N GLU A 403 47.58 3.43 -12.54
CA GLU A 403 48.69 2.80 -13.29
C GLU A 403 49.02 3.56 -14.56
N ASN A 404 48.04 3.99 -15.33
CA ASN A 404 48.23 4.83 -16.53
C ASN A 404 48.84 6.20 -16.19
N PHE A 405 48.41 6.80 -15.08
CA PHE A 405 48.98 8.03 -14.58
C PHE A 405 50.45 7.86 -14.23
N LYS A 406 50.80 6.85 -13.43
CA LYS A 406 52.20 6.55 -13.07
C LYS A 406 53.07 6.39 -14.32
N ARG A 407 52.60 5.62 -15.32
CA ARG A 407 53.32 5.40 -16.57
C ARG A 407 53.53 6.71 -17.35
N LYS A 408 52.46 7.49 -17.58
CA LYS A 408 52.55 8.77 -18.31
C LYS A 408 53.46 9.78 -17.59
N THR A 409 53.39 9.84 -16.27
CA THR A 409 54.22 10.76 -15.48
C THR A 409 55.67 10.31 -15.48
N SER A 410 55.95 9.01 -15.36
CA SER A 410 57.32 8.48 -15.48
C SER A 410 57.93 8.71 -16.88
N GLU A 411 57.14 8.48 -17.94
CA GLU A 411 57.59 8.74 -19.31
C GLU A 411 57.90 10.23 -19.55
N ARG A 412 57.08 11.15 -19.01
CA ARG A 412 57.34 12.61 -19.11
C ARG A 412 58.57 13.01 -18.33
N ILE A 413 58.72 12.54 -17.11
CA ILE A 413 59.94 12.82 -16.30
C ILE A 413 61.19 12.26 -17.01
N ALA A 414 61.13 11.02 -17.49
CA ALA A 414 62.26 10.42 -18.22
C ALA A 414 62.62 11.21 -19.49
N SER A 415 61.62 11.68 -20.26
CA SER A 415 61.86 12.47 -21.48
C SER A 415 62.52 13.83 -21.22
N HIS A 416 62.26 14.44 -20.06
CA HIS A 416 62.92 15.67 -19.65
C HIS A 416 64.35 15.45 -19.15
N LEU A 417 64.59 14.37 -18.40
CA LEU A 417 65.91 13.99 -17.89
C LEU A 417 66.91 13.62 -19.05
N VAL A 418 66.38 12.93 -20.08
CA VAL A 418 67.21 12.52 -21.23
C VAL A 418 67.66 13.70 -22.09
N LYS A 419 67.01 14.88 -21.99
CA LYS A 419 67.45 16.09 -22.75
C LYS A 419 68.68 16.83 -22.17
N GLY A 420 69.30 16.31 -21.12
CA GLY A 420 70.59 16.77 -20.61
C GLY A 420 70.60 18.12 -19.91
N GLU A 421 69.47 18.67 -19.57
CA GLU A 421 69.38 19.89 -18.76
C GLU A 421 69.42 19.53 -17.29
N ALA A 422 70.36 20.12 -16.54
CA ALA A 422 70.45 19.98 -15.09
C ALA A 422 69.31 20.81 -14.44
N TYR A 423 68.20 20.17 -14.17
CA TYR A 423 67.11 20.81 -13.44
C TYR A 423 67.42 20.82 -11.92
N ASP A 424 67.21 21.97 -11.27
CA ASP A 424 67.20 22.01 -9.83
C ASP A 424 65.93 21.29 -9.28
N SER A 425 65.90 20.95 -7.98
CA SER A 425 64.81 20.24 -7.36
C SER A 425 63.47 20.97 -7.48
N THR A 426 63.49 22.30 -7.63
CA THR A 426 62.30 23.15 -7.76
C THR A 426 61.66 23.01 -9.14
N GLN A 427 62.50 22.90 -10.19
CA GLN A 427 62.07 22.72 -11.58
C GLN A 427 61.47 21.31 -11.78
N VAL A 428 62.10 20.29 -11.24
CA VAL A 428 61.58 18.92 -11.27
C VAL A 428 60.22 18.84 -10.55
N LYS A 429 60.10 19.51 -9.40
CA LYS A 429 58.82 19.57 -8.67
C LYS A 429 57.72 20.27 -9.46
N ALA A 430 58.04 21.39 -10.14
CA ALA A 430 57.07 22.10 -10.97
C ALA A 430 56.59 21.26 -12.17
N VAL A 431 57.48 20.48 -12.81
CA VAL A 431 57.11 19.57 -13.90
C VAL A 431 56.23 18.44 -13.42
N VAL A 432 56.51 17.86 -12.23
CA VAL A 432 55.71 16.82 -11.60
C VAL A 432 54.34 17.38 -11.22
N ASP A 433 54.28 18.55 -10.60
CA ASP A 433 53.04 19.21 -10.21
C ASP A 433 52.16 19.54 -11.42
N THR A 434 52.78 20.01 -12.52
CA THR A 434 52.06 20.26 -13.79
C THR A 434 51.53 18.96 -14.39
N ALA A 435 52.31 17.89 -14.41
CA ALA A 435 51.89 16.59 -14.92
C ALA A 435 50.77 15.98 -14.07
N ILE A 436 50.79 16.21 -12.75
CA ILE A 436 49.71 15.81 -11.83
C ILE A 436 48.45 16.60 -12.14
N ASN A 437 48.54 17.94 -12.25
CA ASN A 437 47.38 18.80 -12.51
C ASN A 437 46.72 18.52 -13.86
N ASP A 438 47.51 18.27 -14.90
CA ASP A 438 47.02 17.91 -16.24
C ASP A 438 46.32 16.53 -16.29
N SER A 439 46.59 15.69 -15.31
CA SER A 439 46.03 14.34 -15.21
C SER A 439 44.85 14.23 -14.23
N ILE A 440 44.60 15.28 -13.44
CA ILE A 440 43.45 15.33 -12.50
C ILE A 440 42.09 15.09 -13.20
N PRO A 441 41.80 15.65 -14.39
CA PRO A 441 40.56 15.37 -15.11
C PRO A 441 40.40 13.90 -15.49
N ASP A 442 41.50 13.18 -15.78
CA ASP A 442 41.46 11.75 -16.12
C ASP A 442 41.03 10.86 -14.95
N PHE A 443 41.12 11.37 -13.72
CA PHE A 443 40.64 10.65 -12.51
C PHE A 443 39.16 10.75 -12.29
N GLY A 444 38.40 11.54 -13.06
CA GLY A 444 36.96 11.71 -12.92
C GLY A 444 36.57 12.21 -11.52
N ILE A 445 37.47 12.86 -10.82
CA ILE A 445 37.24 13.44 -9.50
C ILE A 445 36.35 14.69 -9.68
N LYS A 446 35.03 14.45 -9.85
CA LYS A 446 34.07 15.46 -9.39
C LYS A 446 34.37 15.64 -7.90
N LYS A 447 34.48 16.89 -7.44
CA LYS A 447 34.60 17.21 -6.01
C LYS A 447 33.60 16.38 -5.22
N LYS A 448 33.99 15.19 -4.74
CA LYS A 448 33.25 14.47 -3.73
C LYS A 448 33.37 15.32 -2.50
N VAL A 449 32.27 15.73 -1.94
CA VAL A 449 32.25 16.28 -0.57
C VAL A 449 32.97 15.26 0.28
N ASP A 450 34.05 15.71 0.93
CA ASP A 450 34.92 14.83 1.71
C ASP A 450 34.21 14.49 3.03
N THR A 451 33.24 13.58 2.98
CA THR A 451 32.52 13.07 4.17
C THR A 451 33.49 12.28 5.07
N ALA A 452 34.64 11.86 4.56
CA ALA A 452 35.65 11.13 5.32
C ALA A 452 36.24 11.93 6.49
N LYS A 453 36.11 13.25 6.49
CA LYS A 453 36.59 14.13 7.57
C LYS A 453 35.51 14.46 8.62
N ARG A 454 34.26 14.08 8.38
CA ARG A 454 33.15 14.36 9.29
C ARG A 454 33.04 13.29 10.35
N LYS A 455 33.02 13.68 11.62
CA LYS A 455 32.99 12.75 12.76
C LYS A 455 31.77 12.90 13.65
N ILE A 456 31.14 14.06 13.66
CA ILE A 456 29.98 14.36 14.52
C ILE A 456 28.81 14.81 13.68
N LEU A 457 27.64 14.21 13.91
CA LEU A 457 26.35 14.68 13.44
C LEU A 457 25.53 15.21 14.61
N ILE A 458 25.08 16.47 14.54
CA ILE A 458 24.07 17.00 15.45
C ILE A 458 22.72 16.78 14.77
N SER A 459 21.96 15.81 15.24
CA SER A 459 20.63 15.45 14.78
C SER A 459 19.59 16.20 15.60
N GLN A 460 18.78 17.01 14.94
CA GLN A 460 17.81 17.89 15.61
C GLN A 460 16.63 18.25 14.69
N THR A 461 15.57 18.81 15.27
CA THR A 461 14.50 19.45 14.51
C THR A 461 14.79 20.95 14.36
N SER A 462 14.24 21.59 13.32
CA SER A 462 14.44 23.04 13.12
C SER A 462 13.89 23.88 14.30
N ALA A 463 12.93 23.35 15.04
CA ALA A 463 12.36 23.98 16.23
C ALA A 463 13.33 23.99 17.44
N ASP A 464 14.36 23.14 17.42
CA ASP A 464 15.31 22.97 18.54
C ASP A 464 16.66 23.63 18.26
N LYS A 465 16.68 24.66 17.40
CA LYS A 465 17.90 25.34 16.91
C LYS A 465 18.75 25.90 18.06
N ASP A 466 18.14 26.58 19.03
CA ASP A 466 18.88 27.29 20.08
C ASP A 466 19.74 26.35 20.95
N LEU A 467 19.19 25.19 21.34
CA LEU A 467 19.97 24.19 22.08
C LEU A 467 21.01 23.50 21.18
N SER A 468 20.70 23.34 19.90
CA SER A 468 21.62 22.73 18.94
C SER A 468 22.81 23.67 18.65
N ASP A 469 22.58 24.96 18.58
CA ASP A 469 23.62 26.00 18.47
C ASP A 469 24.51 26.01 19.72
N LEU A 470 23.92 25.86 20.91
CA LEU A 470 24.68 25.72 22.15
C LEU A 470 25.60 24.48 22.11
N VAL A 471 25.07 23.32 21.70
CA VAL A 471 25.84 22.09 21.53
C VAL A 471 26.99 22.26 20.54
N TYR A 472 26.72 22.87 19.40
CA TYR A 472 27.71 23.17 18.37
C TYR A 472 28.85 24.05 18.91
N ASN A 473 28.50 25.18 19.54
CA ASN A 473 29.46 26.12 20.11
C ASN A 473 30.31 25.48 21.21
N PHE A 474 29.73 24.60 22.03
CA PHE A 474 30.47 23.88 23.07
C PHE A 474 31.43 22.82 22.51
N LEU A 475 31.10 22.16 21.41
CA LEU A 475 32.04 21.27 20.70
C LEU A 475 33.24 22.07 20.16
N LEU A 476 33.00 23.22 19.54
CA LEU A 476 34.07 24.12 19.07
C LEU A 476 34.95 24.59 20.23
N PHE A 477 34.34 25.03 21.34
CA PHE A 477 35.06 25.47 22.54
C PHE A 477 35.96 24.38 23.13
N ASN A 478 35.56 23.12 23.02
CA ASN A 478 36.32 21.95 23.46
C ASN A 478 37.26 21.37 22.39
N GLY A 479 37.55 22.15 21.33
CA GLY A 479 38.61 21.86 20.38
C GLY A 479 38.19 20.97 19.20
N VAL A 480 36.89 20.71 19.00
CA VAL A 480 36.42 19.99 17.81
C VAL A 480 36.40 20.96 16.62
N PRO A 481 37.09 20.67 15.51
CA PRO A 481 37.08 21.54 14.33
C PRO A 481 35.71 21.59 13.67
N ALA A 482 35.22 22.77 13.27
CA ALA A 482 33.95 22.97 12.59
C ALA A 482 33.78 22.07 11.36
N LYS A 483 34.86 21.86 10.60
CA LYS A 483 34.89 20.96 9.42
C LYS A 483 34.60 19.48 9.73
N GLU A 484 34.64 19.07 10.99
CA GLU A 484 34.38 17.70 11.42
C GLU A 484 32.95 17.52 11.97
N ILE A 485 32.19 18.61 12.09
CA ILE A 485 30.80 18.62 12.55
C ILE A 485 29.86 18.78 11.37
N ILE A 486 28.78 18.02 11.35
CA ILE A 486 27.61 18.20 10.47
C ILE A 486 26.47 18.70 11.33
N TYR A 487 25.93 19.85 10.95
CA TYR A 487 24.78 20.45 11.61
C TYR A 487 23.95 21.21 10.56
N SER A 488 22.78 20.66 10.19
CA SER A 488 21.99 21.14 9.04
C SER A 488 21.55 22.60 9.17
N ASN A 489 21.25 23.08 10.37
CA ASN A 489 20.81 24.45 10.64
C ASN A 489 21.94 25.39 11.09
N CYS A 490 23.19 24.98 10.93
CA CYS A 490 24.33 25.81 11.30
C CYS A 490 24.43 27.07 10.45
N ASP A 491 24.77 28.20 11.08
CA ASP A 491 25.03 29.45 10.34
C ASP A 491 26.37 29.42 9.63
N GLU A 492 27.35 28.63 10.11
CA GLU A 492 28.64 28.44 9.45
C GLU A 492 28.55 27.46 8.28
N ALA A 493 28.86 27.93 7.07
CA ALA A 493 28.79 27.12 5.84
C ALA A 493 29.66 25.86 5.88
N VAL A 494 30.76 25.88 6.65
CA VAL A 494 31.70 24.74 6.73
C VAL A 494 31.08 23.52 7.45
N SER A 495 30.10 23.73 8.33
CA SER A 495 29.41 22.69 9.09
C SER A 495 28.06 22.32 8.50
N ARG A 496 27.56 23.12 7.55
CA ARG A 496 26.26 22.90 6.89
C ARG A 496 26.35 21.80 5.84
N ILE A 497 25.27 21.08 5.61
CA ILE A 497 25.13 20.20 4.46
C ILE A 497 25.08 21.07 3.19
N PRO A 498 25.90 20.79 2.15
CA PRO A 498 25.87 21.56 0.92
C PRO A 498 24.49 21.54 0.25
N GLU A 499 24.04 22.71 -0.25
CA GLU A 499 22.71 22.87 -0.84
C GLU A 499 22.50 22.08 -2.14
N ASP A 500 23.59 21.76 -2.85
CA ASP A 500 23.60 21.01 -4.10
C ASP A 500 23.50 19.48 -3.91
N ILE A 501 23.50 18.99 -2.66
CA ILE A 501 23.42 17.58 -2.33
C ILE A 501 22.12 17.31 -1.55
N PRO A 502 21.29 16.35 -2.00
CA PRO A 502 20.13 15.94 -1.22
C PRO A 502 20.53 15.49 0.19
N ILE A 503 19.86 16.03 1.21
CA ILE A 503 20.18 15.78 2.64
C ILE A 503 20.30 14.29 2.94
N PHE A 504 19.36 13.48 2.44
CA PHE A 504 19.38 12.03 2.68
C PHE A 504 20.54 11.30 2.01
N ASP A 505 21.01 11.77 0.86
CA ASP A 505 22.17 11.18 0.19
C ASP A 505 23.45 11.51 0.96
N TYR A 506 23.56 12.75 1.46
CA TYR A 506 24.68 13.18 2.29
C TYR A 506 24.74 12.40 3.63
N LEU A 507 23.61 12.25 4.31
CA LEU A 507 23.50 11.50 5.56
C LEU A 507 23.78 10.00 5.33
N ARG A 508 23.28 9.44 4.24
CA ARG A 508 23.61 8.05 3.88
C ARG A 508 25.12 7.85 3.73
N ASP A 509 25.81 8.76 3.03
CA ASP A 509 27.25 8.68 2.83
C ASP A 509 28.01 8.86 4.16
N PHE A 510 27.53 9.71 5.06
CA PHE A 510 28.07 9.85 6.43
C PHE A 510 27.96 8.53 7.22
N PHE A 511 26.80 7.90 7.24
CA PHE A 511 26.59 6.65 7.97
C PHE A 511 27.26 5.44 7.31
N VAL A 512 27.37 5.38 5.97
CA VAL A 512 28.08 4.32 5.25
C VAL A 512 29.58 4.38 5.53
N ASN A 513 30.16 5.58 5.61
CA ASN A 513 31.57 5.74 5.96
C ASN A 513 31.88 5.33 7.42
N SER A 514 30.87 5.17 8.27
CA SER A 514 31.04 4.66 9.65
C SER A 514 31.46 3.19 9.72
N TYR A 515 31.34 2.44 8.64
CA TYR A 515 31.86 1.06 8.53
C TYR A 515 33.36 0.99 8.16
N SER A 516 33.94 2.10 7.71
CA SER A 516 35.38 2.23 7.55
C SER A 516 35.94 2.77 8.87
N ASP A 517 37.11 2.36 9.33
CA ASP A 517 37.86 2.63 10.57
C ASP A 517 37.71 3.99 11.29
N GLN A 518 36.75 4.83 10.90
CA GLN A 518 36.49 6.14 11.48
C GLN A 518 35.40 6.05 12.55
N LYS A 519 35.73 6.47 13.76
CA LYS A 519 34.74 6.66 14.84
C LYS A 519 33.85 7.84 14.48
N ILE A 520 32.58 7.61 14.27
CA ILE A 520 31.57 8.66 14.17
C ILE A 520 30.70 8.71 15.43
N TYR A 521 30.14 9.88 15.68
CA TYR A 521 29.31 10.13 16.83
C TYR A 521 28.05 10.91 16.45
N VAL A 522 26.90 10.55 17.01
CA VAL A 522 25.65 11.27 16.78
C VAL A 522 25.17 11.89 18.10
N ILE A 523 24.89 13.18 18.09
CA ILE A 523 24.27 13.88 19.21
C ILE A 523 22.82 14.15 18.85
N PHE A 524 21.88 13.47 19.51
CA PHE A 524 20.46 13.71 19.35
C PHE A 524 20.00 14.79 20.31
N VAL A 525 19.57 15.92 19.76
CA VAL A 525 18.82 16.94 20.49
C VAL A 525 17.34 16.59 20.39
N THR A 526 16.72 16.17 21.51
CA THR A 526 15.41 15.54 21.51
C THR A 526 14.35 16.40 22.18
N SER A 527 13.21 16.57 21.53
CA SER A 527 12.02 17.26 22.02
C SER A 527 10.75 16.56 21.51
N GLU A 528 9.58 17.08 21.85
CA GLU A 528 8.32 16.58 21.30
C GLU A 528 8.22 16.72 19.77
N HIS A 529 8.95 17.67 19.20
CA HIS A 529 9.00 17.93 17.75
C HIS A 529 9.63 16.79 16.93
N ILE A 530 10.35 15.86 17.56
CA ILE A 530 10.92 14.68 16.88
C ILE A 530 9.85 13.87 16.16
N LYS A 531 8.65 13.74 16.75
CA LYS A 531 7.56 12.92 16.21
C LYS A 531 7.11 13.38 14.82
N ASP A 532 7.24 14.68 14.56
CA ASP A 532 6.79 15.33 13.33
C ASP A 532 7.94 15.51 12.31
N SER A 533 9.17 15.16 12.69
CA SER A 533 10.36 15.28 11.85
C SER A 533 10.74 13.96 11.17
N PHE A 534 10.36 13.80 9.91
CA PHE A 534 10.74 12.63 9.11
C PHE A 534 12.25 12.49 8.96
N GLY A 535 12.99 13.60 8.84
CA GLY A 535 14.45 13.62 8.76
C GLY A 535 15.10 13.04 10.01
N THR A 536 14.73 13.54 11.18
CA THR A 536 15.27 13.09 12.47
C THR A 536 14.94 11.62 12.75
N MET A 537 13.74 11.16 12.37
CA MET A 537 13.38 9.75 12.48
C MET A 537 14.24 8.84 11.58
N ALA A 538 14.58 9.32 10.38
CA ALA A 538 15.47 8.59 9.47
C ALA A 538 16.92 8.52 10.02
N GLU A 539 17.41 9.59 10.63
CA GLU A 539 18.74 9.66 11.29
C GLU A 539 18.83 8.72 12.50
N ILE A 540 17.77 8.66 13.32
CA ILE A 540 17.67 7.72 14.44
C ILE A 540 17.74 6.27 13.94
N GLY A 541 16.98 5.95 12.88
CA GLY A 541 17.01 4.63 12.27
C GLY A 541 18.37 4.27 11.67
N ALA A 542 19.04 5.21 11.01
CA ALA A 542 20.36 5.02 10.44
C ALA A 542 21.43 4.81 11.55
N ALA A 543 21.43 5.61 12.60
CA ALA A 543 22.32 5.47 13.74
C ALA A 543 22.14 4.12 14.46
N TRP A 544 20.89 3.67 14.60
CA TRP A 544 20.59 2.37 15.20
C TRP A 544 21.09 1.20 14.35
N ILE A 545 20.86 1.22 13.04
CA ILE A 545 21.30 0.17 12.11
C ILE A 545 22.82 0.10 12.04
N THR A 546 23.49 1.25 12.02
CA THR A 546 24.95 1.34 11.91
C THR A 546 25.66 1.18 13.25
N LYS A 547 24.92 1.04 14.36
CA LYS A 547 25.44 0.99 15.74
C LYS A 547 26.36 2.17 16.06
N ALA A 548 26.08 3.34 15.51
CA ALA A 548 26.85 4.55 15.79
C ALA A 548 26.78 4.92 17.27
N ASP A 549 27.90 5.32 17.84
CA ASP A 549 27.94 5.88 19.19
C ASP A 549 27.08 7.15 19.24
N HIS A 550 26.30 7.31 20.29
CA HIS A 550 25.43 8.48 20.42
C HIS A 550 25.25 8.97 21.85
N LYS A 551 24.90 10.24 21.98
CA LYS A 551 24.42 10.89 23.21
C LYS A 551 23.08 11.55 22.96
N ILE A 552 22.28 11.66 24.01
CA ILE A 552 20.96 12.30 23.96
C ILE A 552 21.00 13.54 24.86
N ILE A 553 20.55 14.66 24.34
CA ILE A 553 20.34 15.93 25.06
C ILE A 553 18.88 16.31 24.84
N ASN A 554 18.07 16.35 25.90
CA ASN A 554 16.64 16.59 25.79
C ASN A 554 16.19 17.96 26.27
N ILE A 555 15.06 18.37 25.73
CA ILE A 555 14.34 19.59 26.06
C ILE A 555 13.07 19.23 26.84
N TYR A 556 12.69 20.03 27.82
CA TYR A 556 11.41 19.96 28.56
C TYR A 556 11.07 18.58 29.17
N ASN A 557 12.05 17.85 29.68
CA ASN A 557 11.83 16.49 30.22
C ASN A 557 11.27 15.48 29.22
N PHE A 558 11.37 15.72 27.93
CA PHE A 558 10.95 14.78 26.92
C PHE A 558 11.67 13.43 27.10
N LYS A 559 10.90 12.35 27.16
CA LYS A 559 11.43 10.99 27.26
C LYS A 559 11.41 10.31 25.89
N PRO A 560 12.58 10.09 25.23
CA PRO A 560 12.63 9.37 23.98
C PRO A 560 12.11 7.94 24.12
N GLN A 561 11.64 7.40 23.01
CA GLN A 561 11.21 6.00 22.89
C GLN A 561 12.25 5.21 22.08
N GLU A 562 12.16 3.88 22.13
CA GLU A 562 12.99 3.03 21.28
C GLU A 562 12.86 3.43 19.79
N PRO A 563 13.94 3.38 19.01
CA PRO A 563 15.26 2.77 19.31
C PRO A 563 16.25 3.66 20.06
N LEU A 564 15.90 4.88 20.46
CA LEU A 564 16.76 5.67 21.36
C LEU A 564 16.75 5.07 22.77
N ASN A 565 17.91 5.17 23.44
CA ASN A 565 18.04 4.60 24.79
C ASN A 565 17.12 5.30 25.80
N ASN A 566 16.10 4.60 26.27
CA ASN A 566 15.12 5.11 27.23
C ASN A 566 15.51 4.89 28.71
N ARG A 567 16.67 4.25 28.99
CA ARG A 567 17.16 3.95 30.35
C ARG A 567 18.09 5.02 30.89
N VAL A 568 18.53 5.96 30.05
CA VAL A 568 19.41 7.05 30.49
C VAL A 568 18.63 8.03 31.35
N THR A 569 19.24 8.54 32.43
CA THR A 569 18.66 9.63 33.24
C THR A 569 18.53 10.87 32.40
N TRP A 570 17.28 11.35 32.25
CA TRP A 570 16.95 12.48 31.41
C TRP A 570 17.31 13.79 32.08
N GLN A 571 17.92 14.68 31.29
CA GLN A 571 18.24 16.02 31.71
C GLN A 571 17.23 16.98 31.12
N SER A 572 16.70 17.85 31.96
CA SER A 572 15.73 18.84 31.54
C SER A 572 16.42 20.16 31.19
N THR A 573 16.14 20.64 29.99
CA THR A 573 16.53 21.96 29.54
C THR A 573 15.27 22.71 29.20
N VAL A 574 15.11 23.95 29.66
CA VAL A 574 13.96 24.81 29.37
C VAL A 574 14.41 25.92 28.44
N ILE A 575 13.66 26.16 27.38
CA ILE A 575 13.84 27.28 26.44
C ILE A 575 12.60 28.15 26.59
N ASP A 576 12.77 29.46 26.89
CA ASP A 576 11.67 30.39 26.99
C ASP A 576 11.24 30.92 25.59
N ALA A 577 10.20 31.75 25.54
CA ALA A 577 9.67 32.32 24.29
C ALA A 577 10.68 33.23 23.56
N GLU A 578 11.64 33.79 24.28
CA GLU A 578 12.72 34.63 23.76
C GLU A 578 13.94 33.84 23.32
N GLY A 579 13.94 32.48 23.44
CA GLY A 579 15.05 31.61 23.07
C GLY A 579 16.12 31.46 24.16
N ASN A 580 15.89 31.98 25.39
CA ASN A 580 16.87 31.83 26.47
C ASN A 580 16.81 30.41 27.05
N ILE A 581 17.98 29.80 27.19
CA ILE A 581 18.12 28.46 27.73
C ILE A 581 18.34 28.54 29.24
N SER A 582 17.60 27.73 30.00
CA SER A 582 17.80 27.57 31.43
C SER A 582 17.99 26.11 31.81
N MET A 583 18.90 25.86 32.76
CA MET A 583 19.22 24.53 33.28
C MET A 583 19.38 24.58 34.79
N THR A 584 19.00 23.51 35.47
CA THR A 584 19.44 23.31 36.87
C THR A 584 20.95 23.10 36.92
N LYS A 585 21.59 23.36 38.05
CA LYS A 585 23.04 23.12 38.23
C LYS A 585 23.43 21.68 37.91
N LEU A 586 22.61 20.71 38.28
CA LEU A 586 22.82 19.29 37.96
C LEU A 586 22.76 19.05 36.43
N ASN A 587 21.77 19.63 35.73
CA ASN A 587 21.64 19.48 34.30
C ASN A 587 22.77 20.17 33.53
N ALA A 588 23.24 21.30 34.02
CA ALA A 588 24.39 22.00 33.45
C ALA A 588 25.69 21.16 33.58
N ASP A 589 25.91 20.56 34.74
CA ASP A 589 27.06 19.66 34.96
C ASP A 589 27.00 18.42 34.03
N LEU A 590 25.83 17.80 33.90
CA LEU A 590 25.61 16.65 33.02
C LEU A 590 25.71 17.01 31.54
N PHE A 591 25.27 18.22 31.13
CA PHE A 591 25.50 18.71 29.78
C PHE A 591 26.99 18.81 29.46
N CYS A 592 27.76 19.47 30.34
CA CYS A 592 29.24 19.54 30.21
C CYS A 592 29.86 18.14 30.13
N GLN A 593 29.44 17.22 31.01
CA GLN A 593 29.92 15.84 30.98
C GLN A 593 29.63 15.14 29.64
N LYS A 594 28.44 15.30 29.08
CA LYS A 594 28.09 14.67 27.79
C LYS A 594 28.99 15.18 26.67
N ILE A 595 29.27 16.48 26.63
CA ILE A 595 30.14 17.10 25.60
C ILE A 595 31.60 16.61 25.79
N GLU A 596 32.12 16.60 27.04
CA GLU A 596 33.46 16.09 27.35
C GLU A 596 33.64 14.63 26.97
N ASP A 597 32.63 13.80 27.24
CA ASP A 597 32.63 12.38 26.85
C ASP A 597 32.73 12.20 25.33
N VAL A 598 31.98 12.99 24.56
CA VAL A 598 32.03 12.96 23.09
C VAL A 598 33.40 13.37 22.59
N CYS A 599 33.95 14.47 23.11
CA CYS A 599 35.30 14.94 22.74
C CYS A 599 36.35 13.90 23.02
N THR A 600 36.34 13.34 24.24
CA THR A 600 37.32 12.31 24.68
C THR A 600 37.24 11.05 23.82
N LYS A 601 36.02 10.56 23.52
CA LYS A 601 35.83 9.36 22.68
C LYS A 601 36.34 9.54 21.25
N LEU A 602 36.29 10.75 20.75
CA LEU A 602 36.77 11.10 19.39
C LEU A 602 38.27 11.48 19.36
N GLY A 603 38.93 11.45 20.53
CA GLY A 603 40.35 11.72 20.63
C GLY A 603 40.72 13.19 20.78
N TYR A 604 39.74 14.05 21.09
CA TYR A 604 40.00 15.45 21.46
C TYR A 604 40.28 15.56 22.97
N GLN A 605 40.97 16.63 23.36
CA GLN A 605 41.19 16.94 24.76
C GLN A 605 40.21 18.05 25.15
N PRO A 606 39.10 17.72 25.83
CA PRO A 606 38.17 18.73 26.28
C PRO A 606 38.77 19.60 27.38
N LYS A 607 38.21 20.80 27.52
CA LYS A 607 38.53 21.67 28.67
C LYS A 607 38.07 21.04 29.97
N GLU A 608 38.71 21.47 31.06
CA GLU A 608 38.32 21.02 32.40
C GLU A 608 36.84 21.36 32.70
N ARG A 609 36.18 20.53 33.49
CA ARG A 609 34.78 20.66 33.88
C ARG A 609 34.44 22.07 34.39
N GLN A 610 35.30 22.61 35.24
CA GLN A 610 35.12 23.93 35.85
C GLN A 610 35.09 25.04 34.77
N THR A 611 35.98 24.95 33.79
CA THR A 611 36.06 25.87 32.66
C THR A 611 34.81 25.75 31.76
N ASN A 612 34.35 24.53 31.52
CA ASN A 612 33.12 24.28 30.77
C ASN A 612 31.88 24.85 31.50
N MET A 613 31.79 24.66 32.81
CA MET A 613 30.69 25.19 33.62
C MET A 613 30.67 26.73 33.62
N LEU A 614 31.83 27.40 33.73
CA LEU A 614 31.95 28.83 33.63
C LEU A 614 31.50 29.32 32.24
N ARG A 615 31.98 28.70 31.20
CA ARG A 615 31.55 29.03 29.82
C ARG A 615 30.06 28.83 29.60
N LEU A 616 29.45 27.81 30.18
CA LEU A 616 28.03 27.52 30.08
C LEU A 616 27.19 28.61 30.77
N SER A 617 27.63 29.08 31.93
CA SER A 617 26.94 30.15 32.67
C SER A 617 26.90 31.50 31.94
N ASP A 618 27.79 31.73 30.95
CA ASP A 618 27.74 32.90 30.07
C ASP A 618 26.60 32.86 29.05
N SER A 619 26.14 31.66 28.72
CA SER A 619 25.16 31.41 27.65
C SER A 619 23.84 30.83 28.14
N VAL A 620 23.79 30.32 29.37
CA VAL A 620 22.65 29.61 29.95
C VAL A 620 22.37 30.12 31.35
N LYS A 621 21.11 30.35 31.66
CA LYS A 621 20.68 30.69 33.03
C LYS A 621 20.70 29.40 33.86
N ILE A 622 21.62 29.35 34.84
CA ILE A 622 21.68 28.21 35.78
C ILE A 622 20.78 28.57 36.99
N VAL A 623 19.80 27.66 37.26
CA VAL A 623 18.76 27.87 38.29
C VAL A 623 18.97 26.91 39.45
#